data_4def2dd7cdcc33437f275a8f0b0ec7b6
#
_entry.id   4def2dd7cdcc33437f275a8f0b0ec7b6
#
_cell.length_a   1.000
_cell.length_b   1.000
_cell.length_c   1.000
_cell.angle_alpha   90.00
_cell.angle_beta   90.00
_cell.angle_gamma   90.00
#
_symmetry.space_group_name_H-M   'P 1'
#
loop_
_entity.id
_entity.type
_entity.pdbx_description
1 polymer ?
#
loop_
_entity_poly.entity_id
_entity_poly.type
_entity_poly.pdbx_seq_one_letter_code
_entity_poly.pdbx_strand_id
1 'polypeptide(L)'
;MGKVDREQLRTLVEPHWRRLYNFVFRLTLDRDRAERYLMDIFAAAAAQLDRQPVGASEGEIELWLLGIANKLLEDRLPRQPEVDFDMLDETLRGEATRTDVVRSLSDPQRDFLLWELKQGCMTAVINCLPPGERAAFVVCHVLKLSDEAAAKSLGISESAYKVRLSRARKKVGDYLAPRCEHVNPMNPCHCPARVGTALHKGFIGKVSGEVSLRKGADFPYGRYGTGLGNDDVPMRDISAIYGNLPEPDPPSDFGDQVLDRLAQ
;
A
#
# COMPACT_ATOMS: atom_id res chain seq x y z
N MET A 1 -3.56 26.89 -24.10
CA MET A 1 -2.87 26.19 -23.03
C MET A 1 -1.40 26.52 -23.13
N GLY A 2 -0.83 27.27 -22.18
CA GLY A 2 0.62 27.52 -22.15
C GLY A 2 1.36 26.19 -21.99
N LYS A 3 2.48 26.03 -22.69
CA LYS A 3 3.37 24.88 -22.46
C LYS A 3 3.79 24.91 -20.99
N VAL A 4 3.38 23.91 -20.24
CA VAL A 4 3.86 23.74 -18.87
C VAL A 4 5.38 23.48 -18.96
N ASP A 5 6.13 24.24 -18.19
CA ASP A 5 7.59 24.12 -18.19
C ASP A 5 7.99 22.74 -17.63
N ARG A 6 8.89 22.06 -18.37
CA ARG A 6 9.39 20.73 -17.96
C ARG A 6 10.02 20.73 -16.55
N GLU A 7 10.62 21.85 -16.16
CA GLU A 7 11.19 22.01 -14.82
C GLU A 7 10.10 22.09 -13.75
N GLN A 8 8.99 22.76 -14.02
CA GLN A 8 7.83 22.76 -13.13
C GLN A 8 7.22 21.37 -12.96
N LEU A 9 7.14 20.59 -14.05
CA LEU A 9 6.68 19.21 -13.99
C LEU A 9 7.64 18.33 -13.17
N ARG A 10 8.95 18.54 -13.33
CA ARG A 10 9.95 17.79 -12.58
C ARG A 10 9.84 18.03 -11.07
N THR A 11 9.72 19.28 -10.64
CA THR A 11 9.53 19.65 -9.23
C THR A 11 8.23 19.10 -8.65
N LEU A 12 7.21 18.88 -9.48
CA LEU A 12 5.96 18.27 -9.07
C LEU A 12 6.05 16.74 -8.96
N VAL A 13 6.75 16.09 -9.89
CA VAL A 13 6.73 14.61 -10.00
C VAL A 13 7.80 13.97 -9.13
N GLU A 14 9.07 14.39 -9.25
CA GLU A 14 10.20 13.69 -8.64
C GLU A 14 10.10 13.51 -7.10
N PRO A 15 9.69 14.52 -6.31
CA PRO A 15 9.59 14.36 -4.86
C PRO A 15 8.42 13.49 -4.42
N HIS A 16 7.34 13.40 -5.22
CA HIS A 16 6.04 12.91 -4.75
C HIS A 16 5.60 11.58 -5.36
N TRP A 17 6.13 11.18 -6.52
CA TRP A 17 5.58 10.05 -7.26
C TRP A 17 5.63 8.71 -6.50
N ARG A 18 6.71 8.43 -5.74
CA ARG A 18 6.84 7.16 -4.99
C ARG A 18 5.80 7.06 -3.89
N ARG A 19 5.57 8.13 -3.18
CA ARG A 19 4.61 8.17 -2.08
C ARG A 19 3.16 8.09 -2.59
N LEU A 20 2.88 8.78 -3.69
CA LEU A 20 1.59 8.65 -4.39
C LEU A 20 1.40 7.23 -4.96
N TYR A 21 2.46 6.63 -5.52
CA TYR A 21 2.40 5.24 -5.97
C TYR A 21 2.03 4.29 -4.83
N ASN A 22 2.67 4.43 -3.67
CA ASN A 22 2.32 3.63 -2.50
C ASN A 22 0.83 3.80 -2.14
N PHE A 23 0.33 5.05 -2.09
CA PHE A 23 -1.08 5.31 -1.83
C PHE A 23 -2.01 4.62 -2.84
N VAL A 24 -1.78 4.84 -4.13
CA VAL A 24 -2.63 4.29 -5.21
C VAL A 24 -2.57 2.76 -5.23
N PHE A 25 -1.38 2.17 -5.11
CA PHE A 25 -1.21 0.72 -5.07
C PHE A 25 -1.97 0.09 -3.88
N ARG A 26 -1.92 0.71 -2.70
CA ARG A 26 -2.69 0.20 -1.54
C ARG A 26 -4.19 0.25 -1.76
N LEU A 27 -4.68 1.16 -2.59
CA LEU A 27 -6.09 1.27 -2.89
C LEU A 27 -6.56 0.33 -4.02
N THR A 28 -5.64 -0.15 -4.87
CA THR A 28 -5.97 -0.94 -6.05
C THR A 28 -5.50 -2.39 -5.99
N LEU A 29 -4.43 -2.69 -5.25
CA LEU A 29 -3.72 -3.98 -5.20
C LEU A 29 -3.28 -4.50 -6.59
N ASP A 30 -3.16 -3.63 -7.57
CA ASP A 30 -2.84 -3.95 -8.95
C ASP A 30 -1.80 -2.96 -9.46
N ARG A 31 -0.63 -3.46 -9.88
CA ARG A 31 0.50 -2.61 -10.32
C ARG A 31 0.15 -1.82 -11.57
N ASP A 32 -0.40 -2.49 -12.57
CA ASP A 32 -0.72 -1.86 -13.87
C ASP A 32 -1.82 -0.79 -13.68
N ARG A 33 -2.79 -1.06 -12.82
CA ARG A 33 -3.85 -0.12 -12.46
C ARG A 33 -3.28 1.07 -11.69
N ALA A 34 -2.36 0.81 -10.75
CA ALA A 34 -1.70 1.87 -9.99
C ALA A 34 -0.88 2.80 -10.88
N GLU A 35 -0.12 2.26 -11.80
CA GLU A 35 0.68 3.03 -12.78
C GLU A 35 -0.20 3.89 -13.68
N ARG A 36 -1.27 3.32 -14.25
CA ARG A 36 -2.22 4.09 -15.07
C ARG A 36 -2.88 5.22 -14.28
N TYR A 37 -3.35 4.94 -13.07
CA TYR A 37 -4.00 5.97 -12.25
C TYR A 37 -3.01 7.05 -11.82
N LEU A 38 -1.77 6.70 -11.54
CA LEU A 38 -0.76 7.69 -11.17
C LEU A 38 -0.43 8.62 -12.34
N MET A 39 -0.34 8.09 -13.58
CA MET A 39 -0.22 8.91 -14.79
C MET A 39 -1.37 9.93 -14.91
N ASP A 40 -2.61 9.46 -14.71
CA ASP A 40 -3.79 10.32 -14.79
C ASP A 40 -3.85 11.36 -13.65
N ILE A 41 -3.37 11.00 -12.45
CA ILE A 41 -3.28 11.91 -11.31
C ILE A 41 -2.32 13.05 -11.61
N PHE A 42 -1.13 12.75 -12.12
CA PHE A 42 -0.17 13.79 -12.49
C PHE A 42 -0.64 14.62 -13.68
N ALA A 43 -1.33 14.03 -14.65
CA ALA A 43 -1.96 14.77 -15.73
C ALA A 43 -3.04 15.74 -15.22
N ALA A 44 -3.87 15.30 -14.28
CA ALA A 44 -4.88 16.14 -13.64
C ALA A 44 -4.23 17.25 -12.78
N ALA A 45 -3.12 16.97 -12.12
CA ALA A 45 -2.37 17.95 -11.36
C ALA A 45 -1.72 19.00 -12.28
N ALA A 46 -1.08 18.57 -13.36
CA ALA A 46 -0.49 19.47 -14.37
C ALA A 46 -1.52 20.40 -15.02
N ALA A 47 -2.74 19.91 -15.25
CA ALA A 47 -3.85 20.73 -15.77
C ALA A 47 -4.40 21.76 -14.75
N GLN A 48 -3.99 21.69 -13.50
CA GLN A 48 -4.46 22.52 -12.39
C GLN A 48 -3.31 23.21 -11.64
N LEU A 49 -2.16 23.40 -12.28
CA LEU A 49 -0.98 24.02 -11.65
C LEU A 49 -1.27 25.44 -11.12
N ASP A 50 -2.20 26.16 -11.73
CA ASP A 50 -2.70 27.46 -11.26
C ASP A 50 -3.42 27.37 -9.89
N ARG A 51 -3.87 26.18 -9.50
CA ARG A 51 -4.51 25.91 -8.20
C ARG A 51 -3.56 25.30 -7.19
N GLN A 52 -2.31 25.06 -7.57
CA GLN A 52 -1.28 24.65 -6.62
C GLN A 52 -1.12 25.75 -5.55
N PRO A 53 -1.03 25.40 -4.26
CA PRO A 53 -0.84 26.39 -3.21
C PRO A 53 0.44 27.20 -3.47
N VAL A 54 0.32 28.52 -3.59
CA VAL A 54 1.44 29.41 -3.88
C VAL A 54 2.38 29.49 -2.67
N GLY A 55 3.67 29.27 -2.89
CA GLY A 55 4.66 29.27 -1.80
C GLY A 55 4.53 28.07 -0.85
N ALA A 56 3.82 27.02 -1.27
CA ALA A 56 3.60 25.84 -0.46
C ALA A 56 4.89 25.07 -0.17
N SER A 57 4.97 24.52 1.02
CA SER A 57 5.95 23.50 1.38
C SER A 57 5.72 22.21 0.59
N GLU A 58 6.74 21.37 0.50
CA GLU A 58 6.64 20.05 -0.13
C GLU A 58 5.48 19.21 0.44
N GLY A 59 5.28 19.26 1.77
CA GLY A 59 4.17 18.59 2.44
C GLY A 59 2.78 19.11 2.03
N GLU A 60 2.63 20.40 1.78
CA GLU A 60 1.36 20.97 1.32
C GLU A 60 1.06 20.58 -0.14
N ILE A 61 2.10 20.50 -0.98
CA ILE A 61 1.99 19.98 -2.35
C ILE A 61 1.59 18.50 -2.31
N GLU A 62 2.21 17.70 -1.44
CA GLU A 62 1.82 16.30 -1.25
C GLU A 62 0.36 16.15 -0.88
N LEU A 63 -0.14 16.91 0.10
CA LEU A 63 -1.55 16.87 0.50
C LEU A 63 -2.49 17.27 -0.64
N TRP A 64 -2.12 18.25 -1.46
CA TRP A 64 -2.89 18.66 -2.63
C TRP A 64 -2.93 17.54 -3.68
N LEU A 65 -1.80 16.88 -3.96
CA LEU A 65 -1.71 15.74 -4.87
C LEU A 65 -2.50 14.53 -4.37
N LEU A 66 -2.45 14.24 -3.08
CA LEU A 66 -3.27 13.19 -2.46
C LEU A 66 -4.77 13.51 -2.58
N GLY A 67 -5.16 14.78 -2.51
CA GLY A 67 -6.54 15.21 -2.74
C GLY A 67 -7.02 14.94 -4.17
N ILE A 68 -6.18 15.24 -5.17
CA ILE A 68 -6.46 14.90 -6.57
C ILE A 68 -6.55 13.38 -6.74
N ALA A 69 -5.61 12.65 -6.17
CA ALA A 69 -5.58 11.20 -6.22
C ALA A 69 -6.83 10.56 -5.59
N ASN A 70 -7.20 11.02 -4.39
CA ASN A 70 -8.40 10.50 -3.70
C ASN A 70 -9.67 10.74 -4.53
N LYS A 71 -9.86 11.96 -5.05
CA LYS A 71 -11.03 12.28 -5.86
C LYS A 71 -11.10 11.41 -7.12
N LEU A 72 -10.00 11.27 -7.84
CA LEU A 72 -9.94 10.43 -9.04
C LEU A 72 -10.24 8.96 -8.72
N LEU A 73 -9.74 8.46 -7.61
CA LEU A 73 -9.94 7.07 -7.20
C LEU A 73 -11.36 6.84 -6.67
N GLU A 74 -11.97 7.79 -5.95
CA GLU A 74 -13.38 7.70 -5.54
C GLU A 74 -14.33 7.61 -6.75
N ASP A 75 -14.01 8.31 -7.85
CA ASP A 75 -14.82 8.28 -9.07
C ASP A 75 -14.64 6.98 -9.87
N ARG A 76 -13.49 6.31 -9.77
CA ARG A 76 -13.12 5.15 -10.59
C ARG A 76 -13.19 3.81 -9.89
N LEU A 77 -13.04 3.79 -8.59
CA LEU A 77 -13.13 2.55 -7.82
C LEU A 77 -14.58 2.16 -7.57
N PRO A 78 -14.91 0.85 -7.62
CA PRO A 78 -16.25 0.37 -7.28
C PRO A 78 -16.63 0.80 -5.86
N ARG A 79 -17.88 1.21 -5.65
CA ARG A 79 -18.39 1.60 -4.33
C ARG A 79 -18.34 0.48 -3.30
N GLN A 80 -18.48 -0.76 -3.74
CA GLN A 80 -18.29 -1.96 -2.93
C GLN A 80 -16.95 -2.60 -3.30
N PRO A 81 -16.24 -3.22 -2.34
CA PRO A 81 -15.02 -3.94 -2.64
C PRO A 81 -15.29 -5.09 -3.62
N GLU A 82 -14.37 -5.30 -4.58
CA GLU A 82 -14.45 -6.43 -5.53
C GLU A 82 -14.25 -7.77 -4.83
N VAL A 83 -13.50 -7.78 -3.73
CA VAL A 83 -13.27 -8.93 -2.85
C VAL A 83 -13.62 -8.49 -1.43
N ASP A 84 -14.55 -9.17 -0.80
CA ASP A 84 -14.88 -8.95 0.61
C ASP A 84 -14.07 -9.90 1.53
N PHE A 85 -14.28 -9.75 2.84
CA PHE A 85 -13.57 -10.55 3.83
C PHE A 85 -13.92 -12.04 3.78
N ASP A 86 -15.12 -12.41 3.39
CA ASP A 86 -15.56 -13.81 3.28
C ASP A 86 -14.91 -14.47 2.07
N MET A 87 -14.89 -13.81 0.91
CA MET A 87 -14.17 -14.27 -0.28
C MET A 87 -12.67 -14.39 -0.04
N LEU A 88 -12.07 -13.44 0.70
CA LEU A 88 -10.66 -13.51 1.07
C LEU A 88 -10.40 -14.70 1.98
N ASP A 89 -11.28 -14.96 2.94
CA ASP A 89 -11.17 -16.07 3.88
C ASP A 89 -11.30 -17.43 3.17
N GLU A 90 -12.25 -17.57 2.23
CA GLU A 90 -12.38 -18.75 1.38
C GLU A 90 -11.12 -19.00 0.56
N THR A 91 -10.56 -17.96 -0.05
CA THR A 91 -9.29 -18.05 -0.80
C THR A 91 -8.15 -18.55 0.09
N LEU A 92 -8.09 -18.10 1.34
CA LEU A 92 -7.04 -18.51 2.28
C LEU A 92 -7.29 -19.90 2.88
N ARG A 93 -8.55 -20.33 3.07
CA ARG A 93 -8.88 -21.64 3.65
C ARG A 93 -8.72 -22.78 2.64
N GLY A 94 -9.07 -22.55 1.39
CA GLY A 94 -9.07 -23.59 0.34
C GLY A 94 -7.69 -24.15 0.00
N GLU A 95 -6.64 -23.70 0.68
CA GLU A 95 -5.28 -23.94 0.27
C GLU A 95 -4.47 -24.67 1.32
N ALA A 96 -4.10 -25.92 1.01
CA ALA A 96 -3.19 -26.70 1.82
C ALA A 96 -1.85 -25.98 2.00
N THR A 97 -1.44 -25.84 3.24
CA THR A 97 -0.21 -25.18 3.62
C THR A 97 0.98 -26.09 3.39
N ARG A 98 1.89 -25.69 2.51
CA ARG A 98 3.16 -26.37 2.27
C ARG A 98 4.31 -25.53 2.76
N THR A 99 5.02 -26.00 3.75
CA THR A 99 6.21 -25.32 4.31
C THR A 99 7.53 -25.80 3.67
N ASP A 100 7.50 -26.89 2.92
CA ASP A 100 8.65 -27.47 2.22
C ASP A 100 9.29 -26.49 1.21
N VAL A 101 8.46 -25.71 0.50
CA VAL A 101 8.95 -24.71 -0.44
C VAL A 101 9.85 -23.68 0.24
N VAL A 102 9.43 -23.17 1.40
CA VAL A 102 10.19 -22.17 2.14
C VAL A 102 11.51 -22.72 2.68
N ARG A 103 11.52 -23.99 3.07
CA ARG A 103 12.73 -24.66 3.59
C ARG A 103 13.78 -24.92 2.52
N SER A 104 13.37 -25.03 1.26
CA SER A 104 14.28 -25.31 0.13
C SER A 104 14.93 -24.05 -0.45
N LEU A 105 14.46 -22.86 -0.07
CA LEU A 105 14.97 -21.58 -0.58
C LEU A 105 16.19 -21.09 0.21
N SER A 106 17.09 -20.38 -0.47
CA SER A 106 18.14 -19.61 0.20
C SER A 106 17.53 -18.51 1.08
N ASP A 107 18.26 -18.08 2.12
CA ASP A 107 17.75 -17.07 3.06
C ASP A 107 17.30 -15.77 2.36
N PRO A 108 18.07 -15.18 1.42
CA PRO A 108 17.63 -13.97 0.72
C PRO A 108 16.35 -14.17 -0.12
N GLN A 109 16.24 -15.30 -0.83
CA GLN A 109 15.05 -15.61 -1.64
C GLN A 109 13.81 -15.76 -0.76
N ARG A 110 13.95 -16.46 0.34
CA ARG A 110 12.90 -16.68 1.31
C ARG A 110 12.42 -15.38 1.91
N ASP A 111 13.33 -14.54 2.38
CA ASP A 111 13.03 -13.28 3.03
C ASP A 111 12.30 -12.34 2.06
N PHE A 112 12.73 -12.34 0.79
CA PHE A 112 12.06 -11.58 -0.26
C PHE A 112 10.63 -12.05 -0.51
N LEU A 113 10.41 -13.35 -0.67
CA LEU A 113 9.06 -13.89 -0.91
C LEU A 113 8.13 -13.68 0.28
N LEU A 114 8.65 -13.75 1.51
CA LEU A 114 7.87 -13.42 2.71
C LEU A 114 7.52 -11.94 2.76
N TRP A 115 8.45 -11.06 2.35
CA TRP A 115 8.21 -9.63 2.22
C TRP A 115 7.11 -9.32 1.19
N GLU A 116 7.21 -9.91 -0.03
CA GLU A 116 6.18 -9.75 -1.06
C GLU A 116 4.83 -10.28 -0.59
N LEU A 117 4.80 -11.48 -0.02
CA LEU A 117 3.60 -12.11 0.48
C LEU A 117 2.91 -11.23 1.52
N LYS A 118 3.66 -10.72 2.48
CA LYS A 118 3.10 -9.88 3.52
C LYS A 118 2.53 -8.59 2.96
N GLN A 119 3.28 -7.92 2.08
CA GLN A 119 2.82 -6.72 1.41
C GLN A 119 1.49 -6.97 0.68
N GLY A 120 1.42 -8.03 -0.11
CA GLY A 120 0.23 -8.41 -0.85
C GLY A 120 -0.94 -8.78 0.06
N CYS A 121 -0.70 -9.63 1.06
CA CYS A 121 -1.73 -10.06 2.00
C CYS A 121 -2.33 -8.89 2.78
N MET A 122 -1.51 -8.03 3.39
CA MET A 122 -1.98 -6.88 4.14
C MET A 122 -2.70 -5.87 3.24
N THR A 123 -2.25 -5.70 2.00
CA THR A 123 -2.94 -4.85 1.02
C THR A 123 -4.28 -5.47 0.61
N ALA A 124 -4.37 -6.79 0.44
CA ALA A 124 -5.63 -7.48 0.16
C ALA A 124 -6.66 -7.27 1.28
N VAL A 125 -6.24 -7.37 2.54
CA VAL A 125 -7.11 -7.13 3.70
C VAL A 125 -7.72 -5.73 3.68
N ILE A 126 -6.94 -4.69 3.42
CA ILE A 126 -7.49 -3.33 3.32
C ILE A 126 -8.33 -3.11 2.05
N ASN A 127 -8.11 -3.91 1.00
CA ASN A 127 -8.95 -3.85 -0.20
C ASN A 127 -10.33 -4.48 0.00
N CYS A 128 -10.57 -5.23 1.08
CA CYS A 128 -11.91 -5.64 1.50
C CYS A 128 -12.73 -4.50 2.15
N LEU A 129 -12.13 -3.33 2.38
CA LEU A 129 -12.83 -2.16 2.88
C LEU A 129 -13.49 -1.37 1.74
N PRO A 130 -14.64 -0.72 1.99
CA PRO A 130 -15.18 0.29 1.08
C PRO A 130 -14.16 1.40 0.79
N PRO A 131 -14.13 2.00 -0.41
CA PRO A 131 -13.07 2.93 -0.83
C PRO A 131 -12.79 4.06 0.15
N GLY A 132 -13.81 4.72 0.70
CA GLY A 132 -13.61 5.82 1.65
C GLY A 132 -13.03 5.37 3.00
N GLU A 133 -13.35 4.17 3.49
CA GLU A 133 -12.75 3.60 4.69
C GLU A 133 -11.31 3.14 4.42
N ARG A 134 -11.08 2.56 3.24
CA ARG A 134 -9.76 2.15 2.77
C ARG A 134 -8.80 3.34 2.68
N ALA A 135 -9.22 4.43 2.03
CA ALA A 135 -8.43 5.65 1.91
C ALA A 135 -8.08 6.23 3.30
N ALA A 136 -9.06 6.34 4.21
CA ALA A 136 -8.83 6.82 5.57
C ALA A 136 -7.82 5.92 6.33
N PHE A 137 -7.89 4.62 6.16
CA PHE A 137 -6.96 3.67 6.76
C PHE A 137 -5.53 3.82 6.23
N VAL A 138 -5.38 3.95 4.90
CA VAL A 138 -4.07 4.07 4.25
C VAL A 138 -3.38 5.38 4.62
N VAL A 139 -4.07 6.53 4.57
CA VAL A 139 -3.45 7.82 4.93
C VAL A 139 -3.02 7.87 6.39
N CYS A 140 -3.75 7.19 7.29
CA CYS A 140 -3.40 7.10 8.70
C CYS A 140 -2.22 6.16 8.96
N HIS A 141 -2.39 4.88 8.61
CA HIS A 141 -1.49 3.83 9.06
C HIS A 141 -0.27 3.61 8.15
N VAL A 142 -0.43 3.81 6.84
CA VAL A 142 0.65 3.61 5.87
C VAL A 142 1.40 4.92 5.63
N LEU A 143 0.69 6.01 5.34
CA LEU A 143 1.31 7.31 5.07
C LEU A 143 1.63 8.11 6.35
N LYS A 144 1.07 7.70 7.50
CA LYS A 144 1.32 8.31 8.82
C LYS A 144 0.99 9.80 8.88
N LEU A 145 -0.08 10.21 8.21
CA LEU A 145 -0.55 11.59 8.27
C LEU A 145 -1.24 11.88 9.61
N SER A 146 -1.13 13.12 10.09
CA SER A 146 -1.97 13.59 11.21
C SER A 146 -3.46 13.59 10.82
N ASP A 147 -4.36 13.60 11.81
CA ASP A 147 -5.80 13.60 11.54
C ASP A 147 -6.23 14.79 10.68
N GLU A 148 -5.67 15.98 10.94
CA GLU A 148 -5.92 17.19 10.16
C GLU A 148 -5.44 17.04 8.71
N ALA A 149 -4.18 16.60 8.51
CA ALA A 149 -3.60 16.40 7.19
C ALA A 149 -4.34 15.30 6.40
N ALA A 150 -4.74 14.21 7.07
CA ALA A 150 -5.53 13.15 6.48
C ALA A 150 -6.92 13.62 6.05
N ALA A 151 -7.63 14.34 6.89
CA ALA A 151 -8.95 14.91 6.54
C ALA A 151 -8.83 15.88 5.35
N LYS A 152 -7.82 16.76 5.36
CA LYS A 152 -7.53 17.70 4.26
C LYS A 152 -7.22 16.96 2.96
N SER A 153 -6.35 15.94 2.99
CA SER A 153 -5.99 15.15 1.80
C SER A 153 -7.16 14.35 1.22
N LEU A 154 -8.15 13.98 2.05
CA LEU A 154 -9.36 13.28 1.60
C LEU A 154 -10.51 14.22 1.25
N GLY A 155 -10.37 15.53 1.45
CA GLY A 155 -11.41 16.52 1.16
C GLY A 155 -12.66 16.37 2.04
N ILE A 156 -12.52 15.90 3.28
CA ILE A 156 -13.62 15.68 4.22
C ILE A 156 -13.34 16.34 5.57
N SER A 157 -14.38 16.46 6.43
CA SER A 157 -14.18 16.96 7.79
C SER A 157 -13.41 15.96 8.65
N GLU A 158 -12.68 16.43 9.66
CA GLU A 158 -11.98 15.54 10.60
C GLU A 158 -12.93 14.58 11.31
N SER A 159 -14.17 15.00 11.62
CA SER A 159 -15.17 14.14 12.23
C SER A 159 -15.56 12.98 11.30
N ALA A 160 -15.79 13.27 10.02
CA ALA A 160 -16.08 12.25 9.00
C ALA A 160 -14.88 11.31 8.79
N TYR A 161 -13.67 11.85 8.78
CA TYR A 161 -12.44 11.06 8.71
C TYR A 161 -12.31 10.10 9.90
N LYS A 162 -12.46 10.59 11.13
CA LYS A 162 -12.38 9.77 12.35
C LYS A 162 -13.42 8.64 12.36
N VAL A 163 -14.62 8.90 11.86
CA VAL A 163 -15.67 7.85 11.71
C VAL A 163 -15.25 6.80 10.69
N ARG A 164 -14.77 7.22 9.49
CA ARG A 164 -14.28 6.27 8.47
C ARG A 164 -13.12 5.44 8.99
N LEU A 165 -12.14 6.06 9.65
CA LEU A 165 -10.98 5.39 10.21
C LEU A 165 -11.36 4.41 11.32
N SER A 166 -12.26 4.78 12.22
CA SER A 166 -12.73 3.89 13.30
C SER A 166 -13.41 2.64 12.74
N ARG A 167 -14.27 2.80 11.73
CA ARG A 167 -14.93 1.66 11.05
C ARG A 167 -13.90 0.76 10.34
N ALA A 168 -12.94 1.35 9.65
CA ALA A 168 -11.89 0.61 8.97
C ALA A 168 -11.04 -0.19 9.96
N ARG A 169 -10.58 0.44 11.06
CA ARG A 169 -9.83 -0.21 12.12
C ARG A 169 -10.58 -1.39 12.72
N LYS A 170 -11.87 -1.20 13.00
CA LYS A 170 -12.70 -2.27 13.55
C LYS A 170 -12.77 -3.46 12.59
N LYS A 171 -13.11 -3.24 11.33
CA LYS A 171 -13.23 -4.31 10.32
C LYS A 171 -11.91 -5.07 10.11
N VAL A 172 -10.80 -4.35 9.97
CA VAL A 172 -9.46 -4.96 9.83
C VAL A 172 -9.07 -5.73 11.09
N GLY A 173 -9.34 -5.15 12.28
CA GLY A 173 -9.07 -5.80 13.56
C GLY A 173 -9.89 -7.07 13.74
N ASP A 174 -11.19 -7.02 13.55
CA ASP A 174 -12.08 -8.17 13.65
C ASP A 174 -11.68 -9.30 12.69
N TYR A 175 -11.16 -8.96 11.51
CA TYR A 175 -10.67 -9.95 10.56
C TYR A 175 -9.33 -10.57 10.97
N LEU A 176 -8.34 -9.76 11.31
CA LEU A 176 -6.97 -10.23 11.59
C LEU A 176 -6.83 -10.90 12.96
N ALA A 177 -7.58 -10.44 13.98
CA ALA A 177 -7.41 -10.89 15.37
C ALA A 177 -7.52 -12.41 15.54
N PRO A 178 -8.50 -13.11 14.94
CA PRO A 178 -8.61 -14.56 15.07
C PRO A 178 -7.79 -15.34 14.04
N ARG A 179 -7.11 -14.70 13.10
CA ARG A 179 -6.54 -15.36 11.92
C ARG A 179 -5.03 -15.20 11.78
N CYS A 180 -4.50 -14.00 11.97
CA CYS A 180 -3.15 -13.64 11.53
C CYS A 180 -2.11 -13.84 12.65
N GLU A 181 -1.01 -14.55 12.35
CA GLU A 181 0.11 -14.75 13.29
C GLU A 181 0.76 -13.43 13.75
N HIS A 182 0.72 -12.38 12.91
CA HIS A 182 1.25 -11.07 13.27
C HIS A 182 0.46 -10.37 14.38
N VAL A 183 -0.79 -10.74 14.59
CA VAL A 183 -1.63 -10.26 15.70
C VAL A 183 -1.50 -11.18 16.91
N ASN A 184 -1.54 -12.49 16.67
CA ASN A 184 -1.36 -13.50 17.71
C ASN A 184 -0.63 -14.71 17.10
N PRO A 185 0.56 -15.10 17.62
CA PRO A 185 1.33 -16.24 17.12
C PRO A 185 0.60 -17.58 17.13
N MET A 186 -0.44 -17.71 17.95
CA MET A 186 -1.29 -18.92 18.03
C MET A 186 -2.33 -18.99 16.93
N ASN A 187 -2.47 -17.94 16.13
CA ASN A 187 -3.43 -17.91 15.05
C ASN A 187 -3.04 -18.85 13.89
N PRO A 188 -4.03 -19.38 13.15
CA PRO A 188 -3.81 -20.46 12.17
C PRO A 188 -3.10 -20.02 10.88
N CYS A 189 -3.09 -18.74 10.55
CA CYS A 189 -2.48 -18.26 9.31
C CYS A 189 -1.03 -17.84 9.54
N HIS A 190 -0.10 -18.68 9.08
CA HIS A 190 1.34 -18.43 9.14
C HIS A 190 1.90 -18.10 7.75
N CYS A 191 2.63 -16.97 7.62
CA CYS A 191 3.15 -16.51 6.32
C CYS A 191 4.04 -17.55 5.61
N PRO A 192 4.98 -18.23 6.28
CA PRO A 192 5.80 -19.26 5.62
C PRO A 192 4.99 -20.38 4.96
N ALA A 193 3.86 -20.74 5.56
CA ALA A 193 2.99 -21.79 5.03
C ALA A 193 2.20 -21.35 3.79
N ARG A 194 2.15 -20.05 3.49
CA ARG A 194 1.40 -19.48 2.35
C ARG A 194 2.26 -19.20 1.12
N VAL A 195 3.59 -19.20 1.26
CA VAL A 195 4.52 -18.87 0.16
C VAL A 195 4.32 -19.79 -1.04
N GLY A 196 4.22 -21.10 -0.82
CA GLY A 196 4.07 -22.07 -1.92
C GLY A 196 2.82 -21.81 -2.76
N THR A 197 1.70 -21.58 -2.10
CA THR A 197 0.43 -21.25 -2.75
C THR A 197 0.48 -19.91 -3.48
N ALA A 198 1.05 -18.91 -2.85
CA ALA A 198 1.16 -17.57 -3.45
C ALA A 198 2.04 -17.57 -4.70
N LEU A 199 3.13 -18.36 -4.71
CA LEU A 199 3.96 -18.61 -5.90
C LEU A 199 3.17 -19.32 -6.99
N HIS A 200 2.48 -20.41 -6.65
CA HIS A 200 1.70 -21.21 -7.61
C HIS A 200 0.62 -20.37 -8.29
N LYS A 201 -0.04 -19.48 -7.55
CA LYS A 201 -1.06 -18.56 -8.08
C LYS A 201 -0.48 -17.31 -8.74
N GLY A 202 0.82 -17.12 -8.71
CA GLY A 202 1.49 -15.95 -9.27
C GLY A 202 1.18 -14.65 -8.53
N PHE A 203 0.85 -14.71 -7.24
CA PHE A 203 0.66 -13.53 -6.41
C PHE A 203 1.98 -12.89 -5.98
N ILE A 204 3.03 -13.70 -5.91
CA ILE A 204 4.39 -13.29 -5.59
C ILE A 204 5.38 -13.92 -6.56
N GLY A 205 6.65 -13.51 -6.53
CA GLY A 205 7.70 -14.08 -7.39
C GLY A 205 7.71 -13.55 -8.82
N LYS A 206 6.94 -12.50 -9.12
CA LYS A 206 6.88 -11.89 -10.47
C LYS A 206 8.04 -10.95 -10.76
N VAL A 207 8.79 -10.56 -9.75
CA VAL A 207 9.94 -9.65 -9.93
C VAL A 207 11.14 -10.47 -10.36
N SER A 208 11.40 -10.52 -11.66
CA SER A 208 12.63 -11.04 -12.24
C SER A 208 13.68 -9.92 -12.23
N GLY A 209 14.50 -9.88 -11.23
CA GLY A 209 15.64 -8.97 -11.12
C GLY A 209 16.47 -9.37 -9.90
N GLU A 210 17.74 -9.03 -9.87
CA GLU A 210 18.51 -9.08 -8.65
C GLU A 210 17.78 -8.25 -7.61
N VAL A 211 17.14 -8.94 -6.68
CA VAL A 211 16.51 -8.31 -5.55
C VAL A 211 17.62 -7.75 -4.69
N SER A 212 18.02 -6.53 -4.98
CA SER A 212 18.71 -5.72 -4.02
C SER A 212 17.73 -5.45 -2.89
N LEU A 213 17.71 -6.38 -1.93
CA LEU A 213 17.15 -6.07 -0.63
C LEU A 213 17.81 -4.78 -0.20
N ARG A 214 17.05 -3.69 -0.16
CA ARG A 214 17.59 -2.41 0.30
C ARG A 214 18.24 -2.67 1.65
N LYS A 215 19.57 -2.52 1.73
CA LYS A 215 20.30 -2.58 2.98
C LYS A 215 19.62 -1.59 3.93
N GLY A 216 19.03 -2.08 5.00
CA GLY A 216 18.29 -1.26 5.96
C GLY A 216 16.77 -1.36 5.89
N ALA A 217 16.18 -2.18 5.02
CA ALA A 217 14.84 -2.68 5.29
C ALA A 217 14.97 -3.63 6.49
N ASP A 218 14.96 -3.07 7.70
CA ASP A 218 14.71 -3.84 8.89
C ASP A 218 13.41 -4.58 8.62
N PHE A 219 13.50 -5.89 8.44
CA PHE A 219 12.31 -6.72 8.39
C PHE A 219 11.66 -6.58 9.77
N PRO A 220 10.54 -5.85 9.89
CA PRO A 220 9.99 -5.51 11.20
C PRO A 220 9.46 -6.72 11.97
N TYR A 221 9.76 -7.91 11.51
CA TYR A 221 9.19 -9.17 12.00
C TYR A 221 10.23 -10.20 12.36
N GLY A 222 11.38 -9.80 12.83
CA GLY A 222 12.38 -10.74 13.28
C GLY A 222 12.80 -11.76 12.22
N ARG A 223 13.76 -12.56 12.53
CA ARG A 223 14.18 -13.67 11.68
C ARG A 223 12.98 -14.59 11.48
N TYR A 224 12.49 -14.66 10.20
CA TYR A 224 11.84 -15.86 9.80
C TYR A 224 10.46 -16.16 10.35
N GLY A 225 9.42 -15.47 9.87
CA GLY A 225 8.04 -15.95 10.07
C GLY A 225 7.59 -16.13 11.53
N THR A 226 8.40 -15.69 12.48
CA THR A 226 8.03 -15.76 13.89
C THR A 226 7.02 -14.70 14.26
N GLY A 227 6.84 -13.68 13.42
CA GLY A 227 5.98 -12.54 13.76
C GLY A 227 6.47 -11.74 14.97
N LEU A 228 7.63 -12.10 15.50
CA LEU A 228 8.23 -11.50 16.68
C LEU A 228 9.10 -10.31 16.27
N GLY A 229 8.92 -9.19 16.93
CA GLY A 229 9.85 -8.06 16.86
C GLY A 229 11.20 -8.41 17.48
N ASN A 230 12.12 -7.44 17.50
CA ASN A 230 13.45 -7.62 18.10
C ASN A 230 13.41 -8.06 19.57
N ASP A 231 12.27 -7.92 20.24
CA ASP A 231 12.05 -8.23 21.66
C ASP A 231 11.25 -9.51 21.87
N ASP A 232 11.14 -10.38 20.86
CA ASP A 232 10.34 -11.62 20.90
C ASP A 232 8.87 -11.42 21.30
N VAL A 233 8.38 -10.18 21.21
CA VAL A 233 6.98 -9.85 21.50
C VAL A 233 6.18 -9.82 20.21
N PRO A 234 5.07 -10.59 20.12
CA PRO A 234 4.23 -10.57 18.94
C PRO A 234 3.64 -9.18 18.71
N MET A 235 3.73 -8.67 17.48
CA MET A 235 3.12 -7.41 17.12
C MET A 235 1.60 -7.60 17.04
N ARG A 236 0.89 -7.10 18.05
CA ARG A 236 -0.57 -7.20 18.17
C ARG A 236 -1.31 -5.94 17.74
N ASP A 237 -0.58 -4.85 17.54
CA ASP A 237 -1.15 -3.57 17.15
C ASP A 237 -1.23 -3.46 15.62
N ILE A 238 -2.45 -3.23 15.12
CA ILE A 238 -2.72 -3.00 13.70
C ILE A 238 -1.92 -1.81 13.17
N SER A 239 -1.78 -0.75 13.96
CA SER A 239 -1.01 0.43 13.59
C SER A 239 0.47 0.08 13.35
N ALA A 240 1.04 -0.77 14.20
CA ALA A 240 2.41 -1.25 14.05
C ALA A 240 2.56 -2.18 12.83
N ILE A 241 1.58 -3.06 12.58
CA ILE A 241 1.59 -3.96 11.40
C ILE A 241 1.61 -3.15 10.11
N TYR A 242 0.69 -2.19 9.96
CA TYR A 242 0.55 -1.40 8.74
C TYR A 242 1.55 -0.25 8.64
N GLY A 243 1.97 0.33 9.77
CA GLY A 243 2.99 1.37 9.82
C GLY A 243 4.40 0.89 9.44
N ASN A 244 4.62 -0.42 9.53
CA ASN A 244 5.85 -1.10 9.11
C ASN A 244 5.64 -1.95 7.84
N LEU A 245 4.55 -1.72 7.11
CA LEU A 245 4.31 -2.44 5.87
C LEU A 245 5.34 -2.01 4.82
N PRO A 246 6.01 -2.97 4.17
CA PRO A 246 6.97 -2.65 3.11
C PRO A 246 6.35 -1.77 2.05
N GLU A 247 7.09 -0.79 1.58
CA GLU A 247 6.64 0.01 0.44
C GLU A 247 6.64 -0.84 -0.83
N PRO A 248 5.66 -0.65 -1.74
CA PRO A 248 5.68 -1.30 -3.04
C PRO A 248 6.94 -0.84 -3.79
N ASP A 249 7.48 -1.72 -4.63
CA ASP A 249 8.62 -1.42 -5.47
C ASP A 249 8.14 -1.12 -6.90
N PRO A 250 7.91 0.16 -7.25
CA PRO A 250 7.53 0.57 -8.59
C PRO A 250 8.74 0.49 -9.53
N PRO A 251 8.54 0.47 -10.86
CA PRO A 251 9.62 0.59 -11.83
C PRO A 251 10.51 1.81 -11.50
N SER A 252 11.83 1.63 -11.54
CA SER A 252 12.79 2.67 -11.13
C SER A 252 12.73 3.92 -12.00
N ASP A 253 12.36 3.76 -13.26
CA ASP A 253 12.22 4.79 -14.29
C ASP A 253 10.80 5.37 -14.41
N PHE A 254 9.88 4.96 -13.53
CA PHE A 254 8.48 5.36 -13.64
C PHE A 254 8.29 6.89 -13.52
N GLY A 255 9.09 7.56 -12.71
CA GLY A 255 9.08 9.03 -12.61
C GLY A 255 9.41 9.69 -13.97
N ASP A 256 10.40 9.17 -14.68
CA ASP A 256 10.77 9.65 -16.00
C ASP A 256 9.67 9.39 -17.03
N GLN A 257 9.03 8.21 -16.98
CA GLN A 257 7.88 7.88 -17.83
C GLN A 257 6.71 8.86 -17.63
N VAL A 258 6.43 9.25 -16.38
CA VAL A 258 5.41 10.28 -16.07
C VAL A 258 5.81 11.62 -16.71
N LEU A 259 7.05 12.06 -16.53
CA LEU A 259 7.54 13.32 -17.10
C LEU A 259 7.47 13.35 -18.62
N ASP A 260 7.88 12.28 -19.27
CA ASP A 260 7.84 12.17 -20.73
C ASP A 260 6.41 12.20 -21.28
N ARG A 261 5.47 11.57 -20.56
CA ARG A 261 4.06 11.60 -20.94
C ARG A 261 3.41 12.98 -20.79
N LEU A 262 3.79 13.72 -19.74
CA LEU A 262 3.26 15.06 -19.50
C LEU A 262 3.86 16.14 -20.42
N ALA A 263 5.03 15.87 -21.02
CA ALA A 263 5.70 16.79 -21.93
C ALA A 263 5.21 16.69 -23.39
N GLN A 264 4.38 15.68 -23.70
CA GLN A 264 3.75 15.47 -25.02
C GLN A 264 2.48 16.31 -25.16
#